data_b97e851a303a5a075cc5b47744551455
#
_entry.id   b97e851a303a5a075cc5b47744551455
#
_cell.length_a   1.000
_cell.length_b   1.000
_cell.length_c   1.000
_cell.angle_alpha   90.00
_cell.angle_beta   90.00
_cell.angle_gamma   90.00
#
_symmetry.space_group_name_H-M   'P 1'
#
loop_
_entity.id
_entity.type
_entity.pdbx_description
1 polymer ?
#
loop_
_entity_poly.entity_id
_entity_poly.type
_entity_poly.pdbx_seq_one_letter_code
_entity_poly.pdbx_strand_id
1 'polypeptide(L)'
;MRPSYEVLREAADKIGVKALAATLRLSPALVYKWCQEYDENDPDTSGARNPLDRLADIIDATGDVEVVNWLCNRAGGFFVPNPEMTVRDFSTDLLLGTQRLVKEFSDMLEEVSRSVANDGAIQPREAERIRRHWETLKRVAEAQHHRAH
;
A
#
# COMPACT_ATOMS: atom_id res chain seq x y z
N MET A 1 5.85 13.42 1.12
CA MET A 1 5.71 12.15 1.88
C MET A 1 6.19 12.40 3.31
N ARG A 2 5.56 11.79 4.32
CA ARG A 2 6.03 11.92 5.72
C ARG A 2 7.33 11.15 5.90
N PRO A 3 8.29 11.66 6.70
CA PRO A 3 9.52 10.94 7.02
C PRO A 3 9.25 9.62 7.76
N SER A 4 10.05 8.61 7.48
CA SER A 4 9.93 7.26 8.06
C SER A 4 10.01 7.25 9.59
N TYR A 5 10.89 8.06 10.16
CA TYR A 5 11.09 8.18 11.61
C TYR A 5 9.84 8.73 12.32
N GLU A 6 9.07 9.62 11.69
CA GLU A 6 7.81 10.12 12.24
C GLU A 6 6.74 9.03 12.26
N VAL A 7 6.65 8.24 11.20
CA VAL A 7 5.72 7.12 11.12
C VAL A 7 6.01 6.09 12.22
N LEU A 8 7.29 5.76 12.41
CA LEU A 8 7.70 4.83 13.48
C LEU A 8 7.49 5.41 14.88
N ARG A 9 7.75 6.70 15.08
CA ARG A 9 7.49 7.37 16.36
C ARG A 9 6.02 7.25 16.75
N GLU A 10 5.10 7.60 15.86
CA GLU A 10 3.66 7.47 16.13
C GLU A 10 3.22 6.02 16.38
N ALA A 11 3.79 5.07 15.65
CA ALA A 11 3.52 3.65 15.90
C ALA A 11 4.05 3.21 17.28
N ALA A 12 5.25 3.64 17.64
CA ALA A 12 5.87 3.33 18.92
C ALA A 12 5.13 3.98 20.10
N ASP A 13 4.59 5.19 19.92
CA ASP A 13 3.85 5.92 20.97
C ASP A 13 2.57 5.20 21.37
N LYS A 14 1.97 4.38 20.49
CA LYS A 14 0.75 3.61 20.80
C LYS A 14 0.93 2.59 21.92
N ILE A 15 2.10 2.00 22.04
CA ILE A 15 2.41 0.97 23.06
C ILE A 15 3.61 1.34 23.95
N GLY A 16 4.33 2.40 23.59
CA GLY A 16 5.55 2.84 24.22
C GLY A 16 6.81 2.20 23.65
N VAL A 17 7.87 3.00 23.46
CA VAL A 17 9.14 2.57 22.85
C VAL A 17 9.77 1.38 23.58
N LYS A 18 9.70 1.34 24.94
CA LYS A 18 10.26 0.23 25.70
C LYS A 18 9.50 -1.07 25.48
N ALA A 19 8.18 -1.02 25.38
CA ALA A 19 7.36 -2.20 25.10
C ALA A 19 7.60 -2.71 23.68
N LEU A 20 7.68 -1.79 22.70
CA LEU A 20 8.03 -2.14 21.32
C LEU A 20 9.40 -2.80 21.24
N ALA A 21 10.42 -2.22 21.89
CA ALA A 21 11.77 -2.77 21.94
C ALA A 21 11.80 -4.18 22.54
N ALA A 22 11.08 -4.41 23.64
CA ALA A 22 10.96 -5.74 24.25
C ALA A 22 10.30 -6.75 23.30
N THR A 23 9.22 -6.37 22.62
CA THR A 23 8.54 -7.22 21.63
C THR A 23 9.46 -7.59 20.46
N LEU A 24 10.26 -6.64 19.98
CA LEU A 24 11.22 -6.85 18.89
C LEU A 24 12.53 -7.50 19.35
N ARG A 25 12.73 -7.69 20.66
CA ARG A 25 13.99 -8.19 21.27
C ARG A 25 15.20 -7.31 20.92
N LEU A 26 14.98 -5.99 20.93
CA LEU A 26 15.99 -4.98 20.65
C LEU A 26 16.22 -4.07 21.85
N SER A 27 17.32 -3.32 21.84
CA SER A 27 17.56 -2.32 22.88
C SER A 27 16.60 -1.13 22.72
N PRO A 28 16.04 -0.58 23.80
CA PRO A 28 15.24 0.64 23.74
C PRO A 28 15.98 1.81 23.08
N ALA A 29 17.29 1.92 23.31
CA ALA A 29 18.12 2.97 22.70
C ALA A 29 18.10 2.92 21.16
N LEU A 30 18.12 1.73 20.56
CA LEU A 30 18.02 1.58 19.11
C LEU A 30 16.65 2.01 18.60
N VAL A 31 15.57 1.60 19.29
CA VAL A 31 14.20 1.98 18.87
C VAL A 31 13.97 3.49 19.02
N TYR A 32 14.54 4.12 20.07
CA TYR A 32 14.53 5.59 20.18
C TYR A 32 15.23 6.25 19.00
N LYS A 33 16.39 5.75 18.58
CA LYS A 33 17.11 6.28 17.40
C LYS A 33 16.32 6.13 16.09
N TRP A 34 15.54 5.05 15.94
CA TRP A 34 14.67 4.89 14.79
C TRP A 34 13.52 5.91 14.69
N CYS A 35 13.15 6.49 15.83
CA CYS A 35 12.12 7.51 15.96
C CYS A 35 12.67 8.94 15.86
N GLN A 36 13.95 9.09 15.53
CA GLN A 36 14.63 10.39 15.39
C GLN A 36 15.10 10.56 13.95
N GLU A 37 15.24 11.81 13.54
CA GLU A 37 15.77 12.17 12.23
C GLU A 37 17.17 11.59 12.03
N TYR A 38 17.37 10.99 10.88
CA TYR A 38 18.64 10.44 10.44
C TYR A 38 18.96 10.94 9.04
N ASP A 39 20.10 11.58 8.89
CA ASP A 39 20.72 11.91 7.62
C ASP A 39 22.17 11.44 7.66
N GLU A 40 22.56 10.62 6.70
CA GLU A 40 23.93 10.08 6.60
C GLU A 40 24.96 11.19 6.35
N ASN A 41 24.55 12.29 5.76
CA ASN A 41 25.39 13.44 5.41
C ASN A 41 25.38 14.54 6.49
N ASP A 42 24.53 14.43 7.50
CA ASP A 42 24.44 15.41 8.59
C ASP A 42 24.85 14.76 9.93
N PRO A 43 26.07 15.07 10.42
CA PRO A 43 26.58 14.53 11.68
C PRO A 43 25.82 15.01 12.91
N ASP A 44 24.99 16.06 12.80
CA ASP A 44 24.21 16.59 13.91
C ASP A 44 22.91 15.78 14.14
N THR A 45 22.54 14.89 13.23
CA THR A 45 21.39 14.01 13.42
C THR A 45 21.72 12.87 14.39
N SER A 46 20.82 12.63 15.35
CA SER A 46 21.01 11.63 16.41
C SER A 46 20.30 10.30 16.11
N GLY A 47 19.58 10.22 15.01
CA GLY A 47 18.81 9.05 14.59
C GLY A 47 19.65 7.87 14.10
N ALA A 48 18.96 6.86 13.60
CA ALA A 48 19.55 5.74 12.88
C ALA A 48 18.58 5.25 11.79
N ARG A 49 19.13 4.75 10.70
CA ARG A 49 18.34 4.09 9.65
C ARG A 49 17.42 3.05 10.26
N ASN A 50 16.15 3.23 10.05
CA ASN A 50 15.09 2.41 10.62
C ASN A 50 14.63 1.32 9.62
N PRO A 51 13.77 0.37 10.04
CA PRO A 51 13.29 -0.69 9.16
C PRO A 51 12.53 -0.20 7.92
N LEU A 52 11.83 0.94 7.99
CA LEU A 52 11.08 1.48 6.83
C LEU A 52 12.04 2.03 5.76
N ASP A 53 13.14 2.67 6.18
CA ASP A 53 14.18 3.15 5.25
C ASP A 53 14.81 1.97 4.51
N ARG A 54 15.11 0.88 5.22
CA ARG A 54 15.67 -0.33 4.62
C ARG A 54 14.70 -0.99 3.64
N LEU A 55 13.41 -0.94 3.97
CA LEU A 55 12.36 -1.45 3.09
C LEU A 55 12.26 -0.63 1.80
N ALA A 56 12.34 0.71 1.92
CA ALA A 56 12.39 1.60 0.77
C ALA A 56 13.59 1.27 -0.14
N ASP A 57 14.79 1.08 0.44
CA ASP A 57 15.98 0.69 -0.33
C ASP A 57 15.81 -0.64 -1.07
N ILE A 58 15.14 -1.62 -0.46
CA ILE A 58 14.89 -2.92 -1.12
C ILE A 58 13.98 -2.72 -2.33
N ILE A 59 12.92 -1.91 -2.19
CA ILE A 59 12.01 -1.60 -3.28
C ILE A 59 12.73 -0.86 -4.39
N ASP A 60 13.53 0.16 -4.06
CA ASP A 60 14.27 0.96 -5.02
C ASP A 60 15.33 0.13 -5.77
N ALA A 61 15.99 -0.77 -5.07
CA ALA A 61 17.03 -1.62 -5.64
C ALA A 61 16.46 -2.74 -6.53
N THR A 62 15.27 -3.26 -6.21
CA THR A 62 14.70 -4.42 -6.91
C THR A 62 13.62 -4.05 -7.91
N GLY A 63 12.96 -2.90 -7.74
CA GLY A 63 11.75 -2.53 -8.48
C GLY A 63 10.55 -3.44 -8.17
N ASP A 64 10.66 -4.31 -7.16
CA ASP A 64 9.66 -5.31 -6.85
C ASP A 64 8.71 -4.81 -5.74
N VAL A 65 7.43 -4.73 -6.08
CA VAL A 65 6.36 -4.31 -5.16
C VAL A 65 5.74 -5.45 -4.35
N GLU A 66 6.16 -6.69 -4.56
CA GLU A 66 5.64 -7.85 -3.81
C GLU A 66 5.94 -7.75 -2.31
N VAL A 67 7.03 -7.10 -1.94
CA VAL A 67 7.34 -6.81 -0.53
C VAL A 67 6.26 -5.90 0.09
N VAL A 68 5.78 -4.90 -0.67
CA VAL A 68 4.68 -4.02 -0.24
C VAL A 68 3.38 -4.78 -0.17
N ASN A 69 3.06 -5.60 -1.19
CA ASN A 69 1.87 -6.45 -1.20
C ASN A 69 1.83 -7.38 0.01
N TRP A 70 2.95 -8.00 0.35
CA TRP A 70 3.06 -8.88 1.52
C TRP A 70 2.75 -8.14 2.83
N LEU A 71 3.32 -6.93 3.02
CA LEU A 71 3.06 -6.11 4.20
C LEU A 71 1.59 -5.67 4.28
N CYS A 72 1.02 -5.22 3.17
CA CYS A 72 -0.37 -4.82 3.10
C CYS A 72 -1.30 -5.99 3.47
N ASN A 73 -1.07 -7.19 2.91
CA ASN A 73 -1.85 -8.38 3.23
C ASN A 73 -1.75 -8.74 4.71
N ARG A 74 -0.55 -8.65 5.32
CA ARG A 74 -0.36 -8.90 6.75
C ARG A 74 -1.07 -7.87 7.62
N ALA A 75 -1.22 -6.64 7.15
CA ALA A 75 -1.95 -5.56 7.82
C ALA A 75 -3.47 -5.61 7.57
N GLY A 76 -3.96 -6.58 6.79
CA GLY A 76 -5.38 -6.69 6.43
C GLY A 76 -5.82 -5.74 5.32
N GLY A 77 -4.87 -5.27 4.50
CA GLY A 77 -5.09 -4.37 3.39
C GLY A 77 -4.47 -4.88 2.08
N PHE A 78 -4.38 -3.99 1.11
CA PHE A 78 -3.79 -4.27 -0.20
C PHE A 78 -3.06 -3.03 -0.73
N PHE A 79 -2.08 -3.23 -1.61
CA PHE A 79 -1.38 -2.17 -2.31
C PHE A 79 -2.10 -1.83 -3.62
N VAL A 80 -2.24 -0.53 -3.90
CA VAL A 80 -2.72 0.01 -5.18
C VAL A 80 -1.64 0.93 -5.74
N PRO A 81 -1.11 0.65 -6.95
CA PRO A 81 -0.19 1.56 -7.59
C PRO A 81 -0.81 2.93 -7.81
N ASN A 82 -0.03 4.00 -7.62
CA ASN A 82 -0.47 5.32 -8.02
C ASN A 82 -0.76 5.35 -9.52
N PRO A 83 -1.82 6.06 -9.95
CA PRO A 83 -2.10 6.22 -11.36
C PRO A 83 -0.99 7.01 -12.05
N GLU A 84 -0.63 6.61 -13.28
CA GLU A 84 0.23 7.42 -14.11
C GLU A 84 -0.54 8.70 -14.51
N MET A 85 -0.02 9.86 -14.10
CA MET A 85 -0.62 11.16 -14.43
C MET A 85 -0.32 11.51 -15.88
N THR A 86 -1.30 11.36 -16.76
CA THR A 86 -1.29 11.97 -18.09
C THR A 86 -2.12 13.26 -18.06
N VAL A 87 -1.49 14.37 -18.47
CA VAL A 87 -2.18 15.67 -18.59
C VAL A 87 -3.15 15.61 -19.77
N ARG A 88 -4.42 15.36 -19.50
CA ARG A 88 -5.53 15.41 -20.46
C ARG A 88 -6.69 16.23 -19.88
N ASP A 89 -7.60 16.64 -20.77
CA ASP A 89 -8.75 17.48 -20.43
C ASP A 89 -9.59 16.87 -19.30
N PHE A 90 -9.66 17.55 -18.16
CA PHE A 90 -10.16 17.05 -16.87
C PHE A 90 -11.59 16.48 -16.94
N SER A 91 -12.48 17.10 -17.74
CA SER A 91 -13.89 16.69 -17.83
C SER A 91 -14.10 15.37 -18.60
N THR A 92 -13.40 15.23 -19.72
CA THR A 92 -13.47 14.03 -20.58
C THR A 92 -12.82 12.84 -19.89
N ASP A 93 -11.68 13.05 -19.25
CA ASP A 93 -10.96 11.99 -18.51
C ASP A 93 -11.74 11.50 -17.29
N LEU A 94 -12.46 12.38 -16.59
CA LEU A 94 -13.32 12.01 -15.47
C LEU A 94 -14.48 11.11 -15.93
N LEU A 95 -15.14 11.49 -17.04
CA LEU A 95 -16.24 10.69 -17.60
C LEU A 95 -15.75 9.31 -18.07
N LEU A 96 -14.67 9.28 -18.83
CA LEU A 96 -14.07 8.03 -19.33
C LEU A 96 -13.61 7.13 -18.18
N GLY A 97 -13.04 7.71 -17.13
CA GLY A 97 -12.63 6.99 -15.94
C GLY A 97 -13.83 6.42 -15.17
N THR A 98 -14.92 7.19 -15.06
CA THR A 98 -16.16 6.71 -14.42
C THR A 98 -16.77 5.55 -15.22
N GLN A 99 -16.81 5.65 -16.55
CA GLN A 99 -17.27 4.58 -17.43
C GLN A 99 -16.42 3.30 -17.25
N ARG A 100 -15.10 3.44 -17.18
CA ARG A 100 -14.20 2.33 -16.93
C ARG A 100 -14.44 1.69 -15.55
N LEU A 101 -14.65 2.50 -14.50
CA LEU A 101 -14.97 2.01 -13.17
C LEU A 101 -16.24 1.15 -13.18
N VAL A 102 -17.32 1.65 -13.81
CA VAL A 102 -18.59 0.93 -13.93
C VAL A 102 -18.41 -0.38 -14.70
N LYS A 103 -17.62 -0.35 -15.78
CA LYS A 103 -17.31 -1.54 -16.56
C LYS A 103 -16.57 -2.61 -15.72
N GLU A 104 -15.48 -2.24 -15.06
CA GLU A 104 -14.69 -3.19 -14.25
C GLU A 104 -15.52 -3.77 -13.08
N PHE A 105 -16.39 -2.94 -12.48
CA PHE A 105 -17.32 -3.42 -11.47
C PHE A 105 -18.33 -4.43 -12.04
N SER A 106 -18.87 -4.17 -13.21
CA SER A 106 -19.80 -5.08 -13.88
C SER A 106 -19.13 -6.41 -14.25
N ASP A 107 -17.90 -6.36 -14.80
CA ASP A 107 -17.12 -7.54 -15.16
C ASP A 107 -16.83 -8.40 -13.91
N MET A 108 -16.51 -7.76 -12.77
CA MET A 108 -16.32 -8.44 -11.49
C MET A 108 -17.62 -9.12 -10.99
N LEU A 109 -18.75 -8.41 -11.05
CA LEU A 109 -20.05 -8.97 -10.65
C LEU A 109 -20.46 -10.14 -11.54
N GLU A 110 -20.21 -10.07 -12.85
CA GLU A 110 -20.49 -11.15 -13.78
C GLU A 110 -19.65 -12.39 -13.42
N GLU A 111 -18.36 -12.24 -13.12
CA GLU A 111 -17.50 -13.36 -12.73
C GLU A 111 -17.98 -14.00 -11.41
N VAL A 112 -18.33 -13.18 -10.40
CA VAL A 112 -18.89 -13.68 -9.13
C VAL A 112 -20.20 -14.45 -9.39
N SER A 113 -21.12 -13.86 -10.17
CA SER A 113 -22.41 -14.47 -10.49
C SER A 113 -22.25 -15.79 -11.23
N ARG A 114 -21.31 -15.87 -12.18
CA ARG A 114 -20.99 -17.08 -12.94
C ARG A 114 -20.43 -18.17 -12.03
N SER A 115 -19.49 -17.81 -11.14
CA SER A 115 -18.88 -18.74 -10.21
C SER A 115 -19.91 -19.33 -9.25
N VAL A 116 -20.81 -18.50 -8.69
CA VAL A 116 -21.87 -18.96 -7.79
C VAL A 116 -22.93 -19.81 -8.53
N ALA A 117 -23.27 -19.47 -9.77
CA ALA A 117 -24.27 -20.20 -10.54
C ALA A 117 -23.78 -21.60 -10.98
N ASN A 118 -22.48 -21.83 -11.04
CA ASN A 118 -21.89 -23.06 -11.54
C ASN A 118 -22.01 -24.23 -10.52
N ASP A 119 -21.58 -24.00 -9.28
CA ASP A 119 -21.57 -25.03 -8.23
C ASP A 119 -21.89 -24.50 -6.82
N GLY A 120 -22.31 -23.25 -6.71
CA GLY A 120 -22.62 -22.59 -5.43
C GLY A 120 -21.40 -22.25 -4.57
N ALA A 121 -20.18 -22.46 -5.10
CA ALA A 121 -18.92 -22.19 -4.41
C ALA A 121 -17.91 -21.50 -5.35
N ILE A 122 -17.10 -20.62 -4.83
CA ILE A 122 -16.04 -19.98 -5.61
C ILE A 122 -14.78 -20.85 -5.57
N GLN A 123 -14.41 -21.42 -6.71
CA GLN A 123 -13.20 -22.23 -6.84
C GLN A 123 -11.93 -21.36 -6.81
N PRO A 124 -10.75 -21.91 -6.45
CA PRO A 124 -9.51 -21.11 -6.35
C PRO A 124 -9.14 -20.33 -7.62
N ARG A 125 -9.38 -20.91 -8.80
CA ARG A 125 -9.15 -20.23 -10.09
C ARG A 125 -10.14 -19.10 -10.34
N GLU A 126 -11.37 -19.23 -9.89
CA GLU A 126 -12.41 -18.21 -9.98
C GLU A 126 -12.12 -17.07 -9.00
N ALA A 127 -11.73 -17.40 -7.77
CA ALA A 127 -11.27 -16.43 -6.78
C ALA A 127 -10.12 -15.59 -7.31
N GLU A 128 -9.17 -16.18 -8.04
CA GLU A 128 -8.05 -15.45 -8.64
C GLU A 128 -8.50 -14.51 -9.78
N ARG A 129 -9.50 -14.88 -10.59
CA ARG A 129 -10.09 -13.98 -11.60
C ARG A 129 -10.84 -12.84 -10.97
N ILE A 130 -11.67 -13.11 -9.97
CA ILE A 130 -12.37 -12.08 -9.18
C ILE A 130 -11.38 -11.12 -8.55
N ARG A 131 -10.29 -11.63 -7.97
CA ARG A 131 -9.23 -10.81 -7.39
C ARG A 131 -8.60 -9.87 -8.41
N ARG A 132 -8.31 -10.33 -9.63
CA ARG A 132 -7.76 -9.47 -10.70
C ARG A 132 -8.70 -8.34 -11.09
N HIS A 133 -10.00 -8.60 -11.24
CA HIS A 133 -11.00 -7.57 -11.49
C HIS A 133 -11.06 -6.58 -10.33
N TRP A 134 -11.02 -7.06 -9.10
CA TRP A 134 -10.98 -6.23 -7.90
C TRP A 134 -9.74 -5.31 -7.86
N GLU A 135 -8.55 -5.83 -8.17
CA GLU A 135 -7.32 -5.04 -8.24
C GLU A 135 -7.41 -3.94 -9.32
N THR A 136 -7.97 -4.28 -10.48
CA THR A 136 -8.18 -3.32 -11.56
C THR A 136 -9.17 -2.23 -11.17
N LEU A 137 -10.28 -2.61 -10.53
CA LEU A 137 -11.30 -1.70 -10.02
C LEU A 137 -10.70 -0.69 -9.03
N LYS A 138 -9.92 -1.16 -8.06
CA LYS A 138 -9.24 -0.30 -7.08
C LYS A 138 -8.34 0.73 -7.77
N ARG A 139 -7.49 0.28 -8.70
CA ARG A 139 -6.58 1.15 -9.44
C ARG A 139 -7.33 2.23 -10.23
N VAL A 140 -8.45 1.87 -10.86
CA VAL A 140 -9.28 2.84 -11.60
C VAL A 140 -9.94 3.82 -10.63
N ALA A 141 -10.43 3.37 -9.47
CA ALA A 141 -11.04 4.21 -8.45
C ALA A 141 -10.04 5.22 -7.86
N GLU A 142 -8.83 4.79 -7.52
CA GLU A 142 -7.75 5.65 -7.01
C GLU A 142 -7.33 6.70 -8.05
N ALA A 143 -7.24 6.30 -9.33
CA ALA A 143 -6.97 7.24 -10.41
C ALA A 143 -8.01 8.35 -10.50
N GLN A 144 -9.29 8.07 -10.21
CA GLN A 144 -10.35 9.07 -10.16
C GLN A 144 -10.24 9.96 -8.91
N HIS A 145 -9.95 9.38 -7.76
CA HIS A 145 -9.83 10.14 -6.51
C HIS A 145 -8.73 11.19 -6.59
N HIS A 146 -7.55 10.84 -7.12
CA HIS A 146 -6.44 11.78 -7.30
C HIS A 146 -6.71 12.88 -8.33
N ARG A 147 -7.64 12.69 -9.26
CA ARG A 147 -8.03 13.71 -10.24
C ARG A 147 -9.08 14.67 -9.72
N ALA A 148 -9.78 14.31 -8.63
CA ALA A 148 -10.85 15.13 -8.04
C ALA A 148 -10.34 16.10 -6.98
N HIS A 149 -9.06 16.02 -6.59
CA HIS A 149 -8.37 16.86 -5.62
C HIS A 149 -7.12 17.51 -6.19
#